data_53c3e22f87f6b68fc76daf69657781bd
#
_entry.id   53c3e22f87f6b68fc76daf69657781bd
#
_cell.length_a   1.000
_cell.length_b   1.000
_cell.length_c   1.000
_cell.angle_alpha   90.00
_cell.angle_beta   90.00
_cell.angle_gamma   90.00
#
_symmetry.space_group_name_H-M   'P 1'
#
loop_
_entity.id
_entity.type
_entity.pdbx_description
1 polymer ?
#
loop_
_entity_poly.entity_id
_entity_poly.type
_entity_poly.pdbx_seq_one_letter_code
_entity_poly.pdbx_strand_id
1 'polypeptide(L)'
;MKALLDTNIIIHREANRIVSQDIGILYRWLDRGRYTKCIHSATIDEVKKNPNKETVDLFLVKLESYEVIKIPSPLQNEVKTVSEQFDTTDNDSVDTILLNEVFIGRVDILITEDKKIHRKALELRIQEKVFTIDSFLEKVFAEHPELIDYKVLNVQKLKFGRMDLNDAFFNSLKDDYVGFDKWFVKKYDEEAYITLNSNNGMLLSFLYLKVEDENENYSNMNPIFLPKRRLKIGTFKVISNGFRLGERFVKIIFDNALKNHVQEIYVTIYNKRPEQCRLIELLEQWGFVLWGTKGEELVYVRDFSPKYDIENLKGSFPYISKKKNVYIVPIYPEYHTELLPDSILNTESPEEFIEDFPHRNCINKVYVSRAIEQYPNVGDILIFYRTGGYYKSVITTIGEVQEVKCDFHDEDDFILYCRKKSVYPEQSLREMWRHSIRKPFAVNFLYAYSFPHRINMKDLIDLNVLQGVNDAPRGFRLITKEQFEVILKKTRSDESFIID
;
A
#
# COMPACT_ATOMS: atom_id res chain seq x y z
N MET A 1 7.76 23.38 -14.28
CA MET A 1 8.08 22.26 -15.20
C MET A 1 7.03 22.18 -16.29
N LYS A 2 7.44 21.84 -17.52
CA LYS A 2 6.56 21.69 -18.68
C LYS A 2 6.35 20.24 -19.02
N ALA A 3 5.08 19.80 -19.07
CA ALA A 3 4.68 18.46 -19.45
C ALA A 3 4.03 18.51 -20.84
N LEU A 4 4.68 17.89 -21.83
CA LEU A 4 4.12 17.72 -23.15
C LEU A 4 3.18 16.50 -23.13
N LEU A 5 1.95 16.70 -23.60
CA LEU A 5 0.95 15.65 -23.66
C LEU A 5 0.78 15.18 -25.11
N ASP A 6 0.85 13.87 -25.28
CA ASP A 6 0.59 13.25 -26.58
C ASP A 6 -0.89 13.40 -26.99
N THR A 7 -1.15 13.35 -28.29
CA THR A 7 -2.48 13.48 -28.90
C THR A 7 -3.50 12.53 -28.26
N ASN A 8 -3.12 11.28 -28.04
CA ASN A 8 -4.00 10.25 -27.44
C ASN A 8 -4.46 10.62 -26.03
N ILE A 9 -3.56 11.17 -25.20
CA ILE A 9 -3.89 11.61 -23.83
C ILE A 9 -4.93 12.72 -23.87
N ILE A 10 -4.78 13.66 -24.82
CA ILE A 10 -5.67 14.81 -24.97
C ILE A 10 -7.03 14.39 -25.53
N ILE A 11 -7.05 13.53 -26.55
CA ILE A 11 -8.29 13.00 -27.13
C ILE A 11 -9.11 12.28 -26.06
N HIS A 12 -8.49 11.45 -25.24
CA HIS A 12 -9.18 10.76 -24.16
C HIS A 12 -9.68 11.71 -23.07
N ARG A 13 -9.00 12.82 -22.82
CA ARG A 13 -9.40 13.83 -21.84
C ARG A 13 -10.57 14.68 -22.32
N GLU A 14 -10.50 15.13 -23.57
CA GLU A 14 -11.40 16.15 -24.09
C GLU A 14 -12.61 15.57 -24.88
N ALA A 15 -12.61 14.26 -25.13
CA ALA A 15 -13.75 13.58 -25.73
C ALA A 15 -15.01 13.68 -24.83
N ASN A 16 -16.19 13.86 -25.46
CA ASN A 16 -17.48 13.90 -24.76
C ASN A 16 -17.92 12.49 -24.27
N ARG A 17 -16.99 11.71 -23.70
CA ARG A 17 -17.23 10.38 -23.11
C ARG A 17 -16.80 10.39 -21.65
N ILE A 18 -17.21 9.38 -20.91
CA ILE A 18 -16.72 9.16 -19.54
C ILE A 18 -15.19 9.06 -19.60
N VAL A 19 -14.52 10.04 -18.99
CA VAL A 19 -13.05 10.08 -18.90
C VAL A 19 -12.63 8.93 -18.00
N SER A 20 -11.61 8.17 -18.40
CA SER A 20 -11.05 7.15 -17.52
C SER A 20 -10.58 7.80 -16.20
N GLN A 21 -10.71 7.07 -15.11
CA GLN A 21 -10.34 7.57 -13.78
C GLN A 21 -8.89 8.06 -13.74
N ASP A 22 -7.99 7.34 -14.42
CA ASP A 22 -6.56 7.61 -14.47
C ASP A 22 -6.23 8.95 -15.13
N ILE A 23 -6.94 9.32 -16.21
CA ILE A 23 -6.78 10.62 -16.86
C ILE A 23 -7.22 11.75 -15.94
N GLY A 24 -8.32 11.56 -15.20
CA GLY A 24 -8.78 12.53 -14.21
C GLY A 24 -7.75 12.72 -13.08
N ILE A 25 -7.12 11.64 -12.64
CA ILE A 25 -6.05 11.65 -11.64
C ILE A 25 -4.80 12.31 -12.20
N LEU A 26 -4.38 11.98 -13.43
CA LEU A 26 -3.24 12.60 -14.12
C LEU A 26 -3.34 14.13 -14.12
N TYR A 27 -4.47 14.67 -14.61
CA TYR A 27 -4.65 16.12 -14.68
C TYR A 27 -4.62 16.79 -13.33
N ARG A 28 -5.25 16.18 -12.32
CA ARG A 28 -5.19 16.67 -10.93
C ARG A 28 -3.77 16.75 -10.41
N TRP A 29 -2.93 15.79 -10.75
CA TRP A 29 -1.55 15.77 -10.32
C TRP A 29 -0.65 16.71 -11.11
N LEU A 30 -0.90 16.90 -12.41
CA LEU A 30 -0.24 17.93 -13.20
C LEU A 30 -0.50 19.32 -12.61
N ASP A 31 -1.76 19.58 -12.20
CA ASP A 31 -2.13 20.85 -11.57
C ASP A 31 -1.49 21.02 -10.18
N ARG A 32 -1.52 19.98 -9.32
CA ARG A 32 -0.89 20.01 -8.00
C ARG A 32 0.62 20.16 -8.06
N GLY A 33 1.27 19.47 -8.99
CA GLY A 33 2.70 19.57 -9.25
C GLY A 33 3.12 20.85 -9.97
N ARG A 34 2.15 21.73 -10.27
CA ARG A 34 2.36 22.98 -11.01
C ARG A 34 3.06 22.77 -12.35
N TYR A 35 2.70 21.69 -13.04
CA TYR A 35 3.16 21.48 -14.41
C TYR A 35 2.39 22.36 -15.38
N THR A 36 3.11 23.05 -16.24
CA THR A 36 2.50 23.70 -17.41
C THR A 36 2.18 22.60 -18.44
N LYS A 37 0.90 22.42 -18.71
CA LYS A 37 0.42 21.43 -19.70
C LYS A 37 0.66 21.96 -21.11
N CYS A 38 1.50 21.30 -21.87
CA CYS A 38 1.90 21.70 -23.22
C CYS A 38 1.33 20.73 -24.25
N ILE A 39 1.00 21.27 -25.42
CA ILE A 39 0.66 20.53 -26.64
C ILE A 39 1.54 21.01 -27.79
N HIS A 40 1.78 20.14 -28.76
CA HIS A 40 2.54 20.50 -29.96
C HIS A 40 1.62 20.93 -31.12
N SER A 41 2.07 21.81 -32.02
CA SER A 41 1.32 22.17 -33.21
C SER A 41 0.96 20.98 -34.09
N ALA A 42 1.84 19.95 -34.16
CA ALA A 42 1.56 18.70 -34.85
C ALA A 42 0.33 17.97 -34.30
N THR A 43 0.09 17.99 -32.97
CA THR A 43 -1.12 17.48 -32.34
C THR A 43 -2.39 18.23 -32.81
N ILE A 44 -2.30 19.54 -32.95
CA ILE A 44 -3.40 20.35 -33.47
C ILE A 44 -3.71 19.98 -34.94
N ASP A 45 -2.68 19.80 -35.73
CA ASP A 45 -2.82 19.42 -37.15
C ASP A 45 -3.39 17.99 -37.30
N GLU A 46 -3.06 17.10 -36.37
CA GLU A 46 -3.65 15.76 -36.32
C GLU A 46 -5.15 15.81 -35.96
N VAL A 47 -5.53 16.58 -34.97
CA VAL A 47 -6.95 16.79 -34.58
C VAL A 47 -7.75 17.35 -35.75
N LYS A 48 -7.20 18.30 -36.53
CA LYS A 48 -7.84 18.90 -37.70
C LYS A 48 -8.10 17.93 -38.87
N LYS A 49 -7.42 16.79 -38.91
CA LYS A 49 -7.68 15.73 -39.90
C LYS A 49 -8.98 14.96 -39.66
N ASN A 50 -9.63 15.15 -38.51
CA ASN A 50 -10.90 14.49 -38.19
C ASN A 50 -12.01 15.00 -39.15
N PRO A 51 -12.79 14.10 -39.78
CA PRO A 51 -13.82 14.49 -40.77
C PRO A 51 -15.01 15.24 -40.16
N ASN A 52 -15.23 15.13 -38.87
CA ASN A 52 -16.32 15.82 -38.17
C ASN A 52 -15.87 17.21 -37.72
N LYS A 53 -16.24 18.25 -38.48
CA LYS A 53 -15.87 19.64 -38.19
C LYS A 53 -16.36 20.15 -36.85
N GLU A 54 -17.58 19.82 -36.45
CA GLU A 54 -18.15 20.25 -35.17
C GLU A 54 -17.32 19.68 -33.99
N THR A 55 -16.89 18.44 -34.09
CA THR A 55 -15.96 17.80 -33.12
C THR A 55 -14.63 18.54 -33.11
N VAL A 56 -14.08 18.91 -34.28
CA VAL A 56 -12.82 19.63 -34.37
C VAL A 56 -12.91 21.01 -33.71
N ASP A 57 -13.95 21.76 -33.99
CA ASP A 57 -14.15 23.12 -33.46
C ASP A 57 -14.27 23.09 -31.91
N LEU A 58 -15.05 22.16 -31.37
CA LEU A 58 -15.17 21.96 -29.91
C LEU A 58 -13.81 21.57 -29.27
N PHE A 59 -13.04 20.74 -29.97
CA PHE A 59 -11.73 20.33 -29.48
C PHE A 59 -10.74 21.50 -29.46
N LEU A 60 -10.70 22.31 -30.54
CA LEU A 60 -9.81 23.47 -30.62
C LEU A 60 -10.08 24.50 -29.51
N VAL A 61 -11.34 24.75 -29.17
CA VAL A 61 -11.69 25.61 -28.02
C VAL A 61 -11.12 25.07 -26.70
N LYS A 62 -11.21 23.76 -26.48
CA LYS A 62 -10.66 23.12 -25.26
C LYS A 62 -9.13 23.18 -25.21
N LEU A 63 -8.47 23.12 -26.36
CA LEU A 63 -7.01 23.20 -26.48
C LEU A 63 -6.45 24.58 -26.13
N GLU A 64 -7.25 25.64 -26.09
CA GLU A 64 -6.85 27.00 -25.65
C GLU A 64 -6.34 27.02 -24.20
N SER A 65 -6.70 26.04 -23.39
CA SER A 65 -6.21 25.91 -22.01
C SER A 65 -4.79 25.37 -21.88
N TYR A 66 -4.17 24.95 -22.98
CA TYR A 66 -2.82 24.40 -23.03
C TYR A 66 -1.81 25.39 -23.61
N GLU A 67 -0.55 25.30 -23.15
CA GLU A 67 0.55 26.03 -23.80
C GLU A 67 0.91 25.34 -25.12
N VAL A 68 0.79 26.06 -26.24
CA VAL A 68 1.07 25.47 -27.57
C VAL A 68 2.51 25.71 -27.97
N ILE A 69 3.23 24.62 -28.28
CA ILE A 69 4.53 24.68 -28.96
C ILE A 69 4.25 24.89 -30.46
N LYS A 70 4.27 26.18 -30.88
CA LYS A 70 3.82 26.58 -32.23
C LYS A 70 4.80 26.23 -33.34
N ILE A 71 6.09 26.29 -33.06
CA ILE A 71 7.15 26.07 -34.05
C ILE A 71 7.96 24.84 -33.62
N PRO A 72 7.94 23.75 -34.39
CA PRO A 72 8.76 22.58 -34.14
C PRO A 72 10.25 22.93 -34.10
N SER A 73 10.98 22.35 -33.18
CA SER A 73 12.42 22.50 -33.14
C SER A 73 13.09 21.67 -34.25
N PRO A 74 14.22 22.12 -34.83
CA PRO A 74 14.98 21.32 -35.78
C PRO A 74 15.36 19.96 -35.16
N LEU A 75 15.11 18.89 -35.91
CA LEU A 75 15.45 17.54 -35.45
C LEU A 75 16.97 17.42 -35.25
N GLN A 76 17.35 16.93 -34.07
CA GLN A 76 18.76 16.61 -33.78
C GLN A 76 19.21 15.37 -34.57
N ASN A 77 20.50 15.26 -34.82
CA ASN A 77 21.04 14.16 -35.62
C ASN A 77 20.80 12.78 -34.99
N GLU A 78 20.91 12.70 -33.67
CA GLU A 78 20.64 11.48 -32.91
C GLU A 78 19.17 11.07 -33.03
N VAL A 79 18.23 12.01 -32.97
CA VAL A 79 16.81 11.78 -33.13
C VAL A 79 16.47 11.35 -34.54
N LYS A 80 17.13 11.93 -35.59
CA LYS A 80 16.98 11.52 -36.99
C LYS A 80 17.42 10.08 -37.19
N THR A 81 18.58 9.70 -36.64
CA THR A 81 19.08 8.33 -36.75
C THR A 81 18.11 7.32 -36.13
N VAL A 82 17.50 7.64 -34.98
CA VAL A 82 16.49 6.77 -34.36
C VAL A 82 15.19 6.77 -35.17
N SER A 83 14.78 7.93 -35.73
CA SER A 83 13.61 8.03 -36.61
C SER A 83 13.74 7.10 -37.84
N GLU A 84 14.88 7.14 -38.50
CA GLU A 84 15.15 6.28 -39.67
C GLU A 84 15.05 4.77 -39.37
N GLN A 85 15.29 4.37 -38.13
CA GLN A 85 15.20 2.96 -37.71
C GLN A 85 13.78 2.53 -37.34
N PHE A 86 12.96 3.43 -36.81
CA PHE A 86 11.67 3.08 -36.15
C PHE A 86 10.45 3.61 -36.89
N ASP A 87 10.58 4.69 -37.68
CA ASP A 87 9.43 5.34 -38.30
C ASP A 87 9.03 4.61 -39.59
N THR A 88 7.78 4.25 -39.69
CA THR A 88 7.19 3.55 -40.84
C THR A 88 5.95 4.23 -41.39
N THR A 89 5.39 5.21 -40.62
CA THR A 89 4.17 5.95 -40.99
C THR A 89 4.32 7.44 -40.71
N ASP A 90 3.43 8.26 -41.26
CA ASP A 90 3.39 9.70 -40.99
C ASP A 90 3.16 10.01 -39.50
N ASN A 91 2.39 9.18 -38.82
CA ASN A 91 2.17 9.34 -37.38
C ASN A 91 3.45 9.12 -36.58
N ASP A 92 4.29 8.14 -36.96
CA ASP A 92 5.57 7.89 -36.31
C ASP A 92 6.50 9.12 -36.42
N SER A 93 6.38 9.93 -37.47
CA SER A 93 7.13 11.18 -37.63
C SER A 93 6.65 12.28 -36.71
N VAL A 94 5.35 12.35 -36.39
CA VAL A 94 4.79 13.26 -35.37
C VAL A 94 5.34 12.87 -34.01
N ASP A 95 5.32 11.60 -33.65
CA ASP A 95 5.89 11.07 -32.42
C ASP A 95 7.37 11.45 -32.23
N THR A 96 8.14 11.37 -33.33
CA THR A 96 9.55 11.77 -33.35
C THR A 96 9.74 13.25 -33.09
N ILE A 97 8.85 14.11 -33.63
CA ILE A 97 8.87 15.56 -33.33
C ILE A 97 8.59 15.83 -31.84
N LEU A 98 7.60 15.16 -31.24
CA LEU A 98 7.31 15.30 -29.79
C LEU A 98 8.53 14.90 -28.96
N LEU A 99 9.16 13.78 -29.32
CA LEU A 99 10.32 13.27 -28.61
C LEU A 99 11.54 14.19 -28.73
N ASN A 100 11.72 14.85 -29.87
CA ASN A 100 12.77 15.84 -30.09
C ASN A 100 12.65 17.04 -29.15
N GLU A 101 11.43 17.52 -28.84
CA GLU A 101 11.22 18.62 -27.90
C GLU A 101 11.67 18.27 -26.48
N VAL A 102 11.54 17.01 -26.09
CA VAL A 102 12.06 16.49 -24.81
C VAL A 102 13.57 16.32 -24.85
N PHE A 103 14.09 15.78 -25.95
CA PHE A 103 15.52 15.52 -26.13
C PHE A 103 16.36 16.80 -25.99
N ILE A 104 15.92 17.91 -26.60
CA ILE A 104 16.59 19.21 -26.53
C ILE A 104 16.28 19.98 -25.24
N GLY A 105 15.39 19.45 -24.36
CA GLY A 105 15.04 20.09 -23.09
C GLY A 105 14.10 21.28 -23.20
N ARG A 106 13.35 21.45 -24.29
CA ARG A 106 12.34 22.50 -24.42
C ARG A 106 11.12 22.23 -23.55
N VAL A 107 10.83 20.97 -23.29
CA VAL A 107 9.88 20.48 -22.30
C VAL A 107 10.59 19.51 -21.37
N ASP A 108 10.13 19.43 -20.14
CA ASP A 108 10.78 18.62 -19.10
C ASP A 108 10.42 17.15 -19.21
N ILE A 109 9.15 16.86 -19.55
CA ILE A 109 8.63 15.50 -19.68
C ILE A 109 7.64 15.37 -20.84
N LEU A 110 7.50 14.15 -21.35
CA LEU A 110 6.47 13.72 -22.31
C LEU A 110 5.60 12.64 -21.65
N ILE A 111 4.28 12.77 -21.76
CA ILE A 111 3.33 11.74 -21.30
C ILE A 111 2.64 11.15 -22.53
N THR A 112 2.81 9.86 -22.73
CA THR A 112 2.30 9.10 -23.88
C THR A 112 2.09 7.64 -23.55
N GLU A 113 1.07 7.01 -24.13
CA GLU A 113 0.85 5.56 -24.08
C GLU A 113 1.46 4.82 -25.28
N ASP A 114 2.09 5.55 -26.21
CA ASP A 114 2.66 4.94 -27.41
C ASP A 114 3.96 4.18 -27.11
N LYS A 115 3.94 2.88 -27.38
CA LYS A 115 5.09 1.98 -27.15
C LYS A 115 6.29 2.26 -28.06
N LYS A 116 6.06 2.83 -29.28
CA LYS A 116 7.16 3.18 -30.17
C LYS A 116 7.93 4.39 -29.64
N ILE A 117 7.22 5.41 -29.12
CA ILE A 117 7.85 6.57 -28.48
C ILE A 117 8.73 6.11 -27.32
N HIS A 118 8.25 5.19 -26.46
CA HIS A 118 9.04 4.65 -25.36
C HIS A 118 10.30 3.88 -25.83
N ARG A 119 10.22 3.13 -26.93
CA ARG A 119 11.38 2.47 -27.52
C ARG A 119 12.41 3.47 -28.04
N LYS A 120 11.96 4.48 -28.80
CA LYS A 120 12.83 5.57 -29.28
C LYS A 120 13.50 6.33 -28.14
N ALA A 121 12.75 6.59 -27.05
CA ALA A 121 13.28 7.24 -25.85
C ALA A 121 14.39 6.43 -25.19
N LEU A 122 14.27 5.10 -25.18
CA LEU A 122 15.30 4.20 -24.65
C LEU A 122 16.60 4.29 -25.47
N GLU A 123 16.49 4.27 -26.79
CA GLU A 123 17.65 4.41 -27.69
C GLU A 123 18.33 5.79 -27.54
N LEU A 124 17.54 6.84 -27.33
CA LEU A 124 18.03 8.20 -27.08
C LEU A 124 18.49 8.42 -25.63
N ARG A 125 18.39 7.44 -24.75
CA ARG A 125 18.75 7.52 -23.32
C ARG A 125 18.03 8.63 -22.56
N ILE A 126 16.77 8.89 -22.92
CA ILE A 126 15.90 9.89 -22.25
C ILE A 126 14.61 9.23 -21.71
N GLN A 127 14.61 7.93 -21.48
CA GLN A 127 13.47 7.17 -20.94
C GLN A 127 12.98 7.71 -19.56
N GLU A 128 13.84 8.36 -18.81
CA GLU A 128 13.48 8.98 -17.53
C GLU A 128 12.64 10.27 -17.66
N LYS A 129 12.47 10.77 -18.90
CA LYS A 129 11.65 11.93 -19.21
C LYS A 129 10.38 11.59 -19.98
N VAL A 130 10.19 10.32 -20.35
CA VAL A 130 9.04 9.86 -21.14
C VAL A 130 8.22 8.87 -20.31
N PHE A 131 6.98 9.22 -20.03
CA PHE A 131 6.14 8.50 -19.07
C PHE A 131 4.86 8.00 -19.75
N THR A 132 4.39 6.83 -19.34
CA THR A 132 2.96 6.47 -19.43
C THR A 132 2.19 7.22 -18.35
N ILE A 133 0.85 7.24 -18.41
CA ILE A 133 0.02 7.80 -17.33
C ILE A 133 0.38 7.14 -16.01
N ASP A 134 0.40 5.81 -15.98
CA ASP A 134 0.73 5.03 -14.78
C ASP A 134 2.12 5.36 -14.24
N SER A 135 3.15 5.35 -15.09
CA SER A 135 4.52 5.61 -14.64
C SER A 135 4.72 7.05 -14.14
N PHE A 136 4.00 8.01 -14.71
CA PHE A 136 3.99 9.38 -14.21
C PHE A 136 3.31 9.47 -12.84
N LEU A 137 2.14 8.85 -12.69
CA LEU A 137 1.41 8.82 -11.42
C LEU A 137 2.24 8.15 -10.32
N GLU A 138 2.89 7.01 -10.62
CA GLU A 138 3.78 6.35 -9.67
C GLU A 138 4.95 7.24 -9.24
N LYS A 139 5.59 7.93 -10.20
CA LYS A 139 6.66 8.91 -9.92
C LYS A 139 6.17 10.00 -8.97
N VAL A 140 5.04 10.64 -9.29
CA VAL A 140 4.50 11.77 -8.52
C VAL A 140 4.04 11.30 -7.14
N PHE A 141 3.44 10.12 -7.05
CA PHE A 141 3.05 9.53 -5.76
C PHE A 141 4.27 9.21 -4.89
N ALA A 142 5.36 8.74 -5.49
CA ALA A 142 6.61 8.52 -4.76
C ALA A 142 7.25 9.84 -4.28
N GLU A 143 7.14 10.92 -5.06
CA GLU A 143 7.69 12.24 -4.71
C GLU A 143 6.84 13.01 -3.70
N HIS A 144 5.52 12.76 -3.65
CA HIS A 144 4.55 13.50 -2.84
C HIS A 144 3.63 12.60 -2.00
N PRO A 145 4.17 11.73 -1.16
CA PRO A 145 3.38 10.78 -0.38
C PRO A 145 2.49 11.45 0.66
N GLU A 146 2.85 12.64 1.12
CA GLU A 146 2.05 13.43 2.06
C GLU A 146 0.70 13.87 1.48
N LEU A 147 0.56 13.85 0.15
CA LEU A 147 -0.67 14.20 -0.55
C LEU A 147 -1.56 12.98 -0.86
N ILE A 148 -1.13 11.78 -0.44
CA ILE A 148 -1.80 10.53 -0.73
C ILE A 148 -2.60 10.10 0.49
N ASP A 149 -3.91 9.98 0.31
CA ASP A 149 -4.79 9.37 1.30
C ASP A 149 -4.86 7.85 1.01
N TYR A 150 -4.04 7.07 1.73
CA TYR A 150 -4.04 5.61 1.59
C TYR A 150 -5.30 5.05 2.24
N LYS A 151 -6.27 4.68 1.43
CA LYS A 151 -7.43 3.92 1.92
C LYS A 151 -6.97 2.52 2.29
N VAL A 152 -7.22 2.16 3.54
CA VAL A 152 -7.09 0.77 3.99
C VAL A 152 -8.23 -0.01 3.33
N LEU A 153 -7.89 -1.01 2.52
CA LEU A 153 -8.92 -1.87 1.91
C LEU A 153 -9.78 -2.51 3.00
N ASN A 154 -11.05 -2.52 2.81
CA ASN A 154 -12.10 -3.16 3.61
C ASN A 154 -12.33 -2.57 5.00
N VAL A 155 -11.47 -1.73 5.52
CA VAL A 155 -11.73 -1.03 6.77
C VAL A 155 -11.83 0.44 6.50
N GLN A 156 -12.98 1.03 6.78
CA GLN A 156 -13.22 2.45 6.60
C GLN A 156 -13.35 3.12 7.97
N LYS A 157 -12.98 4.38 8.04
CA LYS A 157 -13.34 5.26 9.15
C LYS A 157 -14.69 5.89 8.85
N LEU A 158 -15.61 5.76 9.77
CA LEU A 158 -16.91 6.39 9.68
C LEU A 158 -17.27 7.07 11.01
N LYS A 159 -17.85 8.27 10.93
CA LYS A 159 -18.38 8.95 12.11
C LYS A 159 -19.56 8.17 12.68
N PHE A 160 -19.66 8.12 14.01
CA PHE A 160 -20.79 7.48 14.69
C PHE A 160 -22.15 8.00 14.19
N GLY A 161 -22.27 9.29 13.94
CA GLY A 161 -23.50 9.89 13.45
C GLY A 161 -23.93 9.50 12.02
N ARG A 162 -23.08 8.76 11.31
CA ARG A 162 -23.39 8.21 9.98
C ARG A 162 -23.74 6.72 10.00
N MET A 163 -23.76 6.09 11.17
CA MET A 163 -24.07 4.68 11.35
C MET A 163 -25.50 4.53 11.86
N ASP A 164 -26.19 3.49 11.39
CA ASP A 164 -27.51 3.16 11.92
C ASP A 164 -27.37 2.42 13.25
N LEU A 165 -27.70 3.10 14.35
CA LEU A 165 -27.70 2.51 15.69
C LEU A 165 -28.70 1.34 15.82
N ASN A 166 -29.70 1.24 14.93
CA ASN A 166 -30.68 0.14 14.92
C ASN A 166 -30.19 -1.09 14.16
N ASP A 167 -29.00 -1.05 13.56
CA ASP A 167 -28.41 -2.23 12.95
C ASP A 167 -28.33 -3.36 13.99
N ALA A 168 -28.80 -4.56 13.61
CA ALA A 168 -28.77 -5.77 14.44
C ALA A 168 -27.37 -6.10 14.97
N PHE A 169 -26.34 -5.61 14.32
CA PHE A 169 -24.95 -5.68 14.78
C PHE A 169 -24.79 -5.19 16.23
N PHE A 170 -25.48 -4.14 16.62
CA PHE A 170 -25.34 -3.52 17.95
C PHE A 170 -26.18 -4.21 19.04
N ASN A 171 -27.09 -5.16 18.72
CA ASN A 171 -27.99 -5.75 19.70
C ASN A 171 -27.26 -6.35 20.92
N SER A 172 -26.23 -7.18 20.70
CA SER A 172 -25.50 -7.78 21.83
C SER A 172 -24.72 -6.75 22.67
N LEU A 173 -24.29 -5.62 22.07
CA LEU A 173 -23.69 -4.53 22.82
C LEU A 173 -24.72 -3.77 23.66
N LYS A 174 -25.94 -3.59 23.16
CA LYS A 174 -27.05 -2.98 23.91
C LYS A 174 -27.49 -3.86 25.07
N ASP A 175 -27.48 -5.19 24.88
CA ASP A 175 -27.82 -6.15 25.92
C ASP A 175 -26.78 -6.17 27.04
N ASP A 176 -25.49 -6.11 26.68
CA ASP A 176 -24.39 -6.22 27.64
C ASP A 176 -24.11 -4.89 28.36
N TYR A 177 -24.33 -3.74 27.70
CA TYR A 177 -23.98 -2.41 28.23
C TYR A 177 -25.18 -1.51 28.40
N VAL A 178 -25.69 -1.41 29.62
CA VAL A 178 -26.79 -0.49 29.96
C VAL A 178 -26.42 0.93 29.59
N GLY A 179 -27.24 1.57 28.73
CA GLY A 179 -27.00 2.93 28.25
C GLY A 179 -26.09 3.04 27.03
N PHE A 180 -25.83 1.93 26.33
CA PHE A 180 -25.06 1.92 25.08
C PHE A 180 -25.56 2.95 24.05
N ASP A 181 -26.88 3.06 23.87
CA ASP A 181 -27.50 4.00 22.92
C ASP A 181 -27.15 5.48 23.28
N LYS A 182 -27.24 5.83 24.56
CA LYS A 182 -26.85 7.19 25.02
C LYS A 182 -25.37 7.44 24.82
N TRP A 183 -24.54 6.45 25.11
CA TRP A 183 -23.10 6.53 24.90
C TRP A 183 -22.77 6.69 23.40
N PHE A 184 -23.41 5.92 22.53
CA PHE A 184 -23.21 5.97 21.09
C PHE A 184 -23.57 7.35 20.51
N VAL A 185 -24.73 7.89 20.86
CA VAL A 185 -25.17 9.22 20.43
C VAL A 185 -24.22 10.32 20.92
N LYS A 186 -23.70 10.19 22.14
CA LYS A 186 -22.70 11.15 22.68
C LYS A 186 -21.41 11.17 21.85
N LYS A 187 -21.12 10.10 21.08
CA LYS A 187 -19.96 9.96 20.21
C LYS A 187 -20.20 10.41 18.75
N TYR A 188 -21.28 11.11 18.47
CA TYR A 188 -21.76 11.47 17.13
C TYR A 188 -20.68 11.95 16.16
N ASP A 189 -19.75 12.80 16.60
CA ASP A 189 -18.68 13.38 15.81
C ASP A 189 -17.38 12.58 15.80
N GLU A 190 -17.28 11.56 16.67
CA GLU A 190 -16.09 10.70 16.73
C GLU A 190 -16.14 9.63 15.63
N GLU A 191 -14.99 9.05 15.33
CA GLU A 191 -14.82 8.07 14.26
C GLU A 191 -14.55 6.67 14.82
N ALA A 192 -15.10 5.66 14.15
CA ALA A 192 -14.75 4.25 14.37
C ALA A 192 -14.29 3.61 13.06
N TYR A 193 -13.49 2.57 13.19
CA TYR A 193 -13.13 1.70 12.08
C TYR A 193 -14.21 0.65 11.91
N ILE A 194 -14.71 0.50 10.70
CA ILE A 194 -15.79 -0.44 10.36
C ILE A 194 -15.48 -1.23 9.10
N THR A 195 -16.09 -2.39 8.97
CA THR A 195 -16.26 -3.08 7.68
C THR A 195 -17.74 -3.31 7.42
N LEU A 196 -18.12 -3.20 6.16
CA LEU A 196 -19.48 -3.41 5.70
C LEU A 196 -19.52 -4.62 4.77
N ASN A 197 -20.61 -5.33 4.77
CA ASN A 197 -20.90 -6.34 3.76
C ASN A 197 -21.19 -5.64 2.43
N SER A 198 -20.41 -5.96 1.39
CA SER A 198 -20.52 -5.36 0.06
C SER A 198 -21.88 -5.55 -0.61
N ASN A 199 -22.59 -6.64 -0.27
CA ASN A 199 -23.85 -7.00 -0.92
C ASN A 199 -25.07 -6.29 -0.31
N ASN A 200 -25.08 -6.03 1.00
CA ASN A 200 -26.26 -5.51 1.70
C ASN A 200 -25.95 -4.32 2.63
N GLY A 201 -24.70 -3.87 2.72
CA GLY A 201 -24.30 -2.73 3.54
C GLY A 201 -24.35 -2.96 5.07
N MET A 202 -24.61 -4.17 5.54
CA MET A 202 -24.64 -4.48 6.97
C MET A 202 -23.25 -4.39 7.60
N LEU A 203 -23.18 -3.95 8.86
CA LEU A 203 -21.95 -3.94 9.64
C LEU A 203 -21.44 -5.36 9.90
N LEU A 204 -20.16 -5.61 9.60
CA LEU A 204 -19.46 -6.86 9.88
C LEU A 204 -18.48 -6.71 11.05
N SER A 205 -17.96 -5.53 11.26
CA SER A 205 -17.02 -5.24 12.33
C SER A 205 -17.06 -3.78 12.75
N PHE A 206 -16.67 -3.54 13.99
CA PHE A 206 -16.63 -2.21 14.59
C PHE A 206 -15.48 -2.13 15.60
N LEU A 207 -14.61 -1.13 15.45
CA LEU A 207 -13.54 -0.83 16.38
C LEU A 207 -13.51 0.67 16.67
N TYR A 208 -13.71 1.02 17.94
CA TYR A 208 -13.55 2.37 18.44
C TYR A 208 -12.32 2.47 19.35
N LEU A 209 -11.46 3.44 19.07
CA LEU A 209 -10.22 3.70 19.81
C LEU A 209 -10.25 5.10 20.41
N LYS A 210 -9.75 5.22 21.65
CA LYS A 210 -9.60 6.50 22.36
C LYS A 210 -8.18 6.58 22.92
N VAL A 211 -7.46 7.65 22.62
CA VAL A 211 -6.21 7.98 23.32
C VAL A 211 -6.58 8.63 24.65
N GLU A 212 -6.00 8.15 25.72
CA GLU A 212 -6.17 8.64 27.08
C GLU A 212 -4.82 9.10 27.63
N ASP A 213 -4.80 10.32 28.14
CA ASP A 213 -3.59 10.91 28.72
C ASP A 213 -3.39 10.48 30.17
N GLU A 214 -2.26 10.84 30.75
CA GLU A 214 -1.84 10.45 32.11
C GLU A 214 -2.80 10.89 33.22
N ASN A 215 -3.61 11.92 32.95
CA ASN A 215 -4.57 12.49 33.92
C ASN A 215 -5.97 11.84 33.87
N GLU A 216 -6.17 10.79 33.06
CA GLU A 216 -7.47 10.10 32.99
C GLU A 216 -7.80 9.44 34.35
N ASN A 217 -9.08 9.47 34.73
CA ASN A 217 -9.52 8.90 36.00
C ASN A 217 -9.79 7.39 35.89
N TYR A 218 -9.00 6.62 36.61
CA TYR A 218 -9.09 5.16 36.67
C TYR A 218 -9.54 4.62 38.02
N SER A 219 -10.22 5.45 38.86
CA SER A 219 -10.67 5.06 40.21
C SER A 219 -11.60 3.82 40.26
N ASN A 220 -12.20 3.47 39.12
CA ASN A 220 -13.06 2.30 38.96
C ASN A 220 -12.34 1.05 38.45
N MET A 221 -11.01 1.08 38.30
CA MET A 221 -10.18 -0.07 37.96
C MET A 221 -9.64 -0.74 39.22
N ASN A 222 -9.58 -2.06 39.22
CA ASN A 222 -9.00 -2.85 40.29
C ASN A 222 -8.05 -3.92 39.73
N PRO A 223 -6.70 -3.80 39.92
CA PRO A 223 -6.00 -2.68 40.59
C PRO A 223 -6.16 -1.34 39.85
N ILE A 224 -5.91 -0.23 40.56
CA ILE A 224 -5.93 1.11 39.97
C ILE A 224 -4.76 1.26 38.98
N PHE A 225 -5.01 1.81 37.79
CA PHE A 225 -3.96 2.15 36.85
C PHE A 225 -3.06 3.28 37.33
N LEU A 226 -1.76 3.10 37.17
CA LEU A 226 -0.80 4.18 37.33
C LEU A 226 -0.94 5.20 36.19
N PRO A 227 -0.59 6.49 36.38
CA PRO A 227 -0.59 7.48 35.32
C PRO A 227 0.29 7.06 34.15
N LYS A 228 -0.30 6.90 32.96
CA LYS A 228 0.38 6.58 31.70
C LYS A 228 -0.49 7.02 30.54
N ARG A 229 0.15 7.35 29.42
CA ARG A 229 -0.56 7.55 28.14
C ARG A 229 -0.98 6.21 27.56
N ARG A 230 -2.26 6.03 27.31
CA ARG A 230 -2.85 4.74 26.89
C ARG A 230 -3.70 4.85 25.64
N LEU A 231 -3.74 3.78 24.88
CA LEU A 231 -4.77 3.56 23.88
C LEU A 231 -5.85 2.64 24.45
N LYS A 232 -7.05 3.17 24.61
CA LYS A 232 -8.21 2.38 24.99
C LYS A 232 -8.90 1.81 23.78
N ILE A 233 -9.13 0.50 23.79
CA ILE A 233 -10.09 -0.15 22.91
C ILE A 233 -11.47 0.02 23.54
N GLY A 234 -12.21 1.05 23.09
CA GLY A 234 -13.49 1.43 23.66
C GLY A 234 -14.62 0.48 23.28
N THR A 235 -14.58 -0.06 22.08
CA THR A 235 -15.50 -1.11 21.61
C THR A 235 -14.81 -1.87 20.48
N PHE A 236 -14.86 -3.19 20.54
CA PHE A 236 -14.33 -4.05 19.48
C PHE A 236 -15.25 -5.24 19.28
N LYS A 237 -15.86 -5.35 18.10
CA LYS A 237 -16.74 -6.47 17.74
C LYS A 237 -16.54 -6.84 16.28
N VAL A 238 -16.47 -8.15 16.02
CA VAL A 238 -16.41 -8.76 14.69
C VAL A 238 -17.41 -9.91 14.65
N ILE A 239 -18.32 -9.90 13.68
CA ILE A 239 -19.30 -10.99 13.50
C ILE A 239 -18.92 -11.95 12.38
N SER A 240 -18.03 -11.52 11.47
CA SER A 240 -17.60 -12.35 10.35
C SER A 240 -16.49 -13.31 10.78
N ASN A 241 -16.77 -14.61 10.76
CA ASN A 241 -15.81 -15.66 11.12
C ASN A 241 -15.14 -16.21 9.85
N GLY A 242 -13.86 -16.59 9.98
CA GLY A 242 -13.09 -17.27 8.92
C GLY A 242 -12.21 -16.37 8.06
N PHE A 243 -12.41 -15.06 8.05
CA PHE A 243 -11.66 -14.10 7.22
C PHE A 243 -10.50 -13.40 7.96
N ARG A 244 -10.21 -13.79 9.20
CA ARG A 244 -9.16 -13.20 10.05
C ARG A 244 -9.27 -11.68 10.25
N LEU A 245 -10.47 -11.13 10.12
CA LEU A 245 -10.73 -9.70 10.35
C LEU A 245 -10.27 -9.21 11.73
N GLY A 246 -10.34 -10.07 12.74
CA GLY A 246 -9.84 -9.74 14.09
C GLY A 246 -8.36 -9.35 14.07
N GLU A 247 -7.50 -10.10 13.36
CA GLU A 247 -6.07 -9.76 13.23
C GLU A 247 -5.86 -8.42 12.49
N ARG A 248 -6.69 -8.13 11.50
CA ARG A 248 -6.67 -6.84 10.79
C ARG A 248 -6.90 -5.69 11.74
N PHE A 249 -7.87 -5.81 12.62
CA PHE A 249 -8.15 -4.79 13.64
C PHE A 249 -7.06 -4.72 14.69
N VAL A 250 -6.45 -5.84 15.09
CA VAL A 250 -5.27 -5.83 15.99
C VAL A 250 -4.13 -5.04 15.37
N LYS A 251 -3.86 -5.19 14.05
CA LYS A 251 -2.87 -4.36 13.37
C LYS A 251 -3.22 -2.86 13.42
N ILE A 252 -4.48 -2.51 13.16
CA ILE A 252 -4.94 -1.12 13.24
C ILE A 252 -4.77 -0.55 14.67
N ILE A 253 -5.03 -1.36 15.70
CA ILE A 253 -4.81 -0.97 17.09
C ILE A 253 -3.33 -0.65 17.31
N PHE A 254 -2.41 -1.50 16.86
CA PHE A 254 -0.97 -1.30 17.04
C PHE A 254 -0.44 -0.12 16.22
N ASP A 255 -0.90 0.07 14.99
CA ASP A 255 -0.54 1.23 14.17
C ASP A 255 -0.99 2.55 14.84
N ASN A 256 -2.18 2.57 15.44
CA ASN A 256 -2.63 3.73 16.22
C ASN A 256 -1.83 3.91 17.50
N ALA A 257 -1.43 2.83 18.16
CA ALA A 257 -0.60 2.90 19.36
C ALA A 257 0.78 3.48 19.08
N LEU A 258 1.45 3.03 18.00
CA LEU A 258 2.70 3.60 17.51
C LEU A 258 2.55 5.08 17.19
N LYS A 259 1.60 5.43 16.32
CA LYS A 259 1.36 6.81 15.89
C LYS A 259 1.12 7.78 17.04
N ASN A 260 0.49 7.32 18.12
CA ASN A 260 0.17 8.14 19.29
C ASN A 260 1.20 8.01 20.42
N HIS A 261 2.28 7.24 20.21
CA HIS A 261 3.36 7.03 21.20
C HIS A 261 2.82 6.65 22.59
N VAL A 262 1.87 5.70 22.64
CA VAL A 262 1.28 5.25 23.90
C VAL A 262 2.19 4.23 24.58
N GLN A 263 2.11 4.15 25.90
CA GLN A 263 2.89 3.23 26.72
C GLN A 263 2.17 1.92 26.96
N GLU A 264 0.85 1.93 26.93
CA GLU A 264 0.01 0.75 27.14
C GLU A 264 -1.23 0.82 26.25
N ILE A 265 -1.73 -0.38 25.89
CA ILE A 265 -3.04 -0.55 25.23
C ILE A 265 -3.91 -1.35 26.19
N TYR A 266 -5.18 -0.98 26.37
CA TYR A 266 -6.07 -1.75 27.20
C TYR A 266 -7.49 -1.85 26.65
N VAL A 267 -8.20 -2.88 27.12
CA VAL A 267 -9.61 -3.12 26.83
C VAL A 267 -10.33 -3.56 28.10
N THR A 268 -11.59 -3.14 28.26
CA THR A 268 -12.51 -3.73 29.23
C THR A 268 -13.52 -4.59 28.48
N ILE A 269 -13.71 -5.83 28.91
CA ILE A 269 -14.50 -6.81 28.17
C ILE A 269 -15.17 -7.81 29.12
N TYR A 270 -16.43 -8.15 28.85
CA TYR A 270 -17.08 -9.30 29.48
C TYR A 270 -16.57 -10.61 28.89
N ASN A 271 -16.68 -11.71 29.64
CA ASN A 271 -16.39 -13.07 29.18
C ASN A 271 -17.65 -13.98 29.22
N LYS A 272 -18.81 -13.38 29.02
CA LYS A 272 -20.11 -14.03 29.13
C LYS A 272 -20.55 -14.76 27.85
N ARG A 273 -20.00 -14.33 26.69
CA ARG A 273 -20.40 -14.84 25.36
C ARG A 273 -19.23 -15.50 24.63
N PRO A 274 -19.47 -16.51 23.78
CA PRO A 274 -18.41 -17.17 23.01
C PRO A 274 -17.58 -16.22 22.12
N GLU A 275 -18.20 -15.18 21.56
CA GLU A 275 -17.51 -14.18 20.75
C GLU A 275 -16.57 -13.31 21.59
N GLN A 276 -16.91 -13.01 22.84
CA GLN A 276 -16.05 -12.29 23.77
C GLN A 276 -14.85 -13.15 24.19
N CYS A 277 -15.06 -14.43 24.47
CA CYS A 277 -13.98 -15.36 24.79
C CYS A 277 -13.00 -15.49 23.61
N ARG A 278 -13.50 -15.64 22.38
CA ARG A 278 -12.64 -15.67 21.18
C ARG A 278 -11.85 -14.39 20.96
N LEU A 279 -12.45 -13.24 21.29
CA LEU A 279 -11.72 -11.95 21.23
C LEU A 279 -10.64 -11.88 22.29
N ILE A 280 -10.89 -12.35 23.50
CA ILE A 280 -9.89 -12.46 24.57
C ILE A 280 -8.72 -13.35 24.10
N GLU A 281 -9.00 -14.55 23.61
CA GLU A 281 -7.98 -15.47 23.07
C GLU A 281 -7.14 -14.82 21.96
N LEU A 282 -7.78 -14.07 21.05
CA LEU A 282 -7.07 -13.31 20.02
C LEU A 282 -6.14 -12.26 20.64
N LEU A 283 -6.62 -11.48 21.60
CA LEU A 283 -5.81 -10.43 22.23
C LEU A 283 -4.63 -11.04 23.02
N GLU A 284 -4.84 -12.15 23.72
CA GLU A 284 -3.79 -12.88 24.46
C GLU A 284 -2.70 -13.39 23.50
N GLN A 285 -3.05 -13.89 22.32
CA GLN A 285 -2.09 -14.27 21.28
C GLN A 285 -1.19 -13.11 20.82
N TRP A 286 -1.65 -11.88 20.98
CA TRP A 286 -0.93 -10.66 20.64
C TRP A 286 -0.39 -9.92 21.87
N GLY A 287 -0.19 -10.64 22.98
CA GLY A 287 0.54 -10.16 24.16
C GLY A 287 -0.29 -9.31 25.12
N PHE A 288 -1.61 -9.32 25.03
CA PHE A 288 -2.46 -8.78 26.11
C PHE A 288 -2.50 -9.76 27.28
N VAL A 289 -2.45 -9.25 28.47
CA VAL A 289 -2.51 -10.03 29.69
C VAL A 289 -3.65 -9.53 30.59
N LEU A 290 -4.28 -10.43 31.34
CA LEU A 290 -5.28 -10.06 32.31
C LEU A 290 -4.62 -9.21 33.42
N TRP A 291 -5.07 -7.96 33.53
CA TRP A 291 -4.60 -7.01 34.54
C TRP A 291 -5.44 -7.05 35.81
N GLY A 292 -6.76 -7.09 35.65
CA GLY A 292 -7.71 -7.01 36.76
C GLY A 292 -9.13 -6.83 36.24
N THR A 293 -9.92 -6.00 36.96
CA THR A 293 -11.34 -5.82 36.67
C THR A 293 -11.77 -4.36 36.70
N LYS A 294 -12.88 -4.08 36.03
CA LYS A 294 -13.65 -2.84 36.12
C LYS A 294 -15.11 -3.20 36.32
N GLY A 295 -15.55 -3.20 37.57
CA GLY A 295 -16.85 -3.81 37.92
C GLY A 295 -16.84 -5.29 37.54
N GLU A 296 -17.78 -5.72 36.66
CA GLU A 296 -17.87 -7.10 36.17
C GLU A 296 -17.04 -7.37 34.92
N GLU A 297 -16.47 -6.33 34.30
CA GLU A 297 -15.63 -6.48 33.10
C GLU A 297 -14.21 -6.89 33.50
N LEU A 298 -13.61 -7.78 32.71
CA LEU A 298 -12.18 -8.07 32.76
C LEU A 298 -11.40 -6.93 32.08
N VAL A 299 -10.24 -6.59 32.62
CA VAL A 299 -9.32 -5.59 32.07
C VAL A 299 -8.09 -6.31 31.53
N TYR A 300 -7.94 -6.28 30.22
CA TYR A 300 -6.75 -6.79 29.54
C TYR A 300 -5.85 -5.63 29.14
N VAL A 301 -4.57 -5.77 29.41
CA VAL A 301 -3.54 -4.74 29.15
C VAL A 301 -2.41 -5.36 28.33
N ARG A 302 -1.94 -4.62 27.37
CA ARG A 302 -0.70 -4.88 26.66
C ARG A 302 0.29 -3.76 26.98
N ASP A 303 1.44 -4.09 27.55
CA ASP A 303 2.59 -3.21 27.64
C ASP A 303 3.11 -2.92 26.22
N PHE A 304 3.09 -1.65 25.83
CA PHE A 304 3.51 -1.19 24.52
C PHE A 304 4.82 -0.39 24.59
N SER A 305 5.60 -0.61 25.65
CA SER A 305 6.96 -0.08 25.76
C SER A 305 7.86 -0.74 24.72
N PRO A 306 8.79 0.00 24.10
CA PRO A 306 9.72 -0.56 23.11
C PRO A 306 10.54 -1.70 23.72
N LYS A 307 10.31 -2.92 23.24
CA LYS A 307 11.06 -4.11 23.65
C LYS A 307 11.12 -5.13 22.51
N TYR A 308 12.20 -5.88 22.46
CA TYR A 308 12.41 -6.94 21.48
C TYR A 308 12.78 -8.24 22.17
N ASP A 309 12.03 -9.28 21.84
CA ASP A 309 12.26 -10.63 22.32
C ASP A 309 12.13 -11.61 21.14
N ILE A 310 13.26 -12.19 20.70
CA ILE A 310 13.30 -13.12 19.57
C ILE A 310 12.53 -14.41 19.82
N GLU A 311 12.39 -14.82 21.10
CA GLU A 311 11.63 -16.01 21.46
C GLU A 311 10.12 -15.74 21.46
N ASN A 312 9.73 -14.46 21.48
CA ASN A 312 8.33 -14.05 21.46
C ASN A 312 8.10 -12.83 20.55
N LEU A 313 8.28 -13.01 19.25
CA LEU A 313 8.11 -11.94 18.25
C LEU A 313 6.69 -11.36 18.24
N LYS A 314 5.65 -12.17 18.48
CA LYS A 314 4.28 -11.64 18.59
C LYS A 314 4.07 -10.75 19.82
N GLY A 315 4.70 -11.08 20.93
CA GLY A 315 4.70 -10.25 22.14
C GLY A 315 5.52 -8.97 21.98
N SER A 316 6.51 -8.95 21.08
CA SER A 316 7.32 -7.77 20.73
C SER A 316 6.68 -6.93 19.63
N PHE A 317 5.82 -7.52 18.81
CA PHE A 317 5.23 -6.85 17.63
C PHE A 317 4.54 -5.52 18.02
N PRO A 318 4.71 -4.43 17.27
CA PRO A 318 5.36 -4.31 15.97
C PRO A 318 6.86 -3.93 16.03
N TYR A 319 7.49 -4.01 17.18
CA TYR A 319 8.91 -3.65 17.35
C TYR A 319 9.84 -4.66 16.68
N ILE A 320 10.83 -4.15 15.94
CA ILE A 320 11.87 -4.91 15.25
C ILE A 320 13.26 -4.48 15.73
N SER A 321 14.24 -5.37 15.63
CA SER A 321 15.62 -5.07 16.04
C SER A 321 16.51 -4.71 14.85
N LYS A 322 17.15 -3.54 14.88
CA LYS A 322 18.15 -3.13 13.87
C LYS A 322 19.43 -3.97 13.87
N LYS A 323 19.62 -4.85 14.88
CA LYS A 323 20.78 -5.77 14.93
C LYS A 323 20.63 -6.94 13.95
N LYS A 324 19.41 -7.19 13.47
CA LYS A 324 19.10 -8.27 12.54
C LYS A 324 19.48 -7.92 11.10
N ASN A 325 19.62 -8.95 10.27
CA ASN A 325 19.88 -8.75 8.84
C ASN A 325 18.65 -8.15 8.16
N VAL A 326 18.87 -7.40 7.09
CA VAL A 326 17.80 -6.77 6.30
C VAL A 326 17.92 -7.26 4.87
N TYR A 327 16.83 -7.79 4.34
CA TYR A 327 16.74 -8.28 2.97
C TYR A 327 15.71 -7.50 2.17
N ILE A 328 16.07 -7.12 0.94
CA ILE A 328 15.08 -6.68 -0.04
C ILE A 328 14.56 -7.92 -0.76
N VAL A 329 13.23 -8.09 -0.80
CA VAL A 329 12.54 -9.28 -1.31
C VAL A 329 11.60 -8.88 -2.44
N PRO A 330 11.79 -9.41 -3.67
CA PRO A 330 10.93 -9.07 -4.80
C PRO A 330 9.56 -9.73 -4.66
N ILE A 331 8.52 -8.98 -5.01
CA ILE A 331 7.16 -9.49 -5.12
C ILE A 331 6.51 -8.95 -6.40
N TYR A 332 5.81 -9.80 -7.14
CA TYR A 332 5.08 -9.38 -8.34
C TYR A 332 3.88 -8.50 -7.99
N PRO A 333 3.52 -7.53 -8.85
CA PRO A 333 2.42 -6.61 -8.59
C PRO A 333 1.11 -7.28 -8.19
N GLU A 334 0.70 -8.32 -8.91
CA GLU A 334 -0.52 -9.08 -8.68
C GLU A 334 -0.58 -9.75 -7.30
N TYR A 335 0.57 -10.18 -6.76
CA TYR A 335 0.66 -10.79 -5.43
C TYR A 335 0.90 -9.76 -4.33
N HIS A 336 1.51 -8.62 -4.68
CA HIS A 336 1.82 -7.56 -3.73
C HIS A 336 0.56 -7.02 -3.06
N THR A 337 -0.41 -6.60 -3.85
CA THR A 337 -1.64 -5.97 -3.37
C THR A 337 -2.51 -6.95 -2.58
N GLU A 338 -2.49 -8.23 -2.98
CA GLU A 338 -3.18 -9.30 -2.26
C GLU A 338 -2.53 -9.61 -0.90
N LEU A 339 -1.19 -9.67 -0.84
CA LEU A 339 -0.47 -10.00 0.39
C LEU A 339 -0.38 -8.81 1.36
N LEU A 340 -0.21 -7.60 0.84
CA LEU A 340 0.13 -6.40 1.59
C LEU A 340 -0.90 -5.26 1.36
N PRO A 341 -2.14 -5.42 1.82
CA PRO A 341 -3.27 -4.55 1.48
C PRO A 341 -3.10 -3.11 1.96
N ASP A 342 -2.32 -2.84 3.02
CA ASP A 342 -2.02 -1.47 3.48
C ASP A 342 -0.98 -0.76 2.61
N SER A 343 -0.35 -1.50 1.71
CA SER A 343 0.73 -1.02 0.85
C SER A 343 0.30 -0.91 -0.61
N ILE A 344 -1.00 -0.89 -0.87
CA ILE A 344 -1.57 -0.69 -2.21
C ILE A 344 -1.09 0.63 -2.80
N LEU A 345 -0.75 0.59 -4.08
CA LEU A 345 -0.46 1.79 -4.85
C LEU A 345 -1.76 2.50 -5.25
N ASN A 346 -1.72 3.83 -5.32
CA ASN A 346 -2.91 4.60 -5.73
C ASN A 346 -3.30 4.42 -7.20
N THR A 347 -2.47 3.76 -7.98
CA THR A 347 -2.74 3.34 -9.36
C THR A 347 -3.55 2.05 -9.43
N GLU A 348 -3.76 1.36 -8.29
CA GLU A 348 -4.52 0.12 -8.22
C GLU A 348 -5.93 0.42 -7.71
N SER A 349 -6.95 -0.09 -8.42
CA SER A 349 -8.34 0.07 -7.97
C SER A 349 -8.65 -0.92 -6.84
N PRO A 350 -9.15 -0.45 -5.69
CA PRO A 350 -9.60 -1.33 -4.62
C PRO A 350 -10.73 -2.28 -5.05
N GLU A 351 -11.49 -1.91 -6.08
CA GLU A 351 -12.66 -2.66 -6.58
C GLU A 351 -12.29 -3.92 -7.36
N GLU A 352 -11.03 -4.03 -7.81
CA GLU A 352 -10.53 -5.19 -8.53
C GLU A 352 -10.15 -6.37 -7.63
N PHE A 353 -10.17 -6.19 -6.30
CA PHE A 353 -9.70 -7.20 -5.35
C PHE A 353 -10.86 -7.79 -4.56
N ILE A 354 -10.89 -9.14 -4.50
CA ILE A 354 -11.87 -9.87 -3.69
C ILE A 354 -11.54 -9.69 -2.20
N GLU A 355 -12.46 -9.09 -1.48
CA GLU A 355 -12.26 -8.60 -0.11
C GLU A 355 -12.13 -9.69 0.96
N ASP A 356 -12.55 -10.92 0.68
CA ASP A 356 -12.80 -11.95 1.69
C ASP A 356 -11.66 -12.96 1.88
N PHE A 357 -10.48 -12.71 1.32
CA PHE A 357 -9.36 -13.63 1.48
C PHE A 357 -8.65 -13.49 2.85
N PRO A 358 -8.54 -14.59 3.63
CA PRO A 358 -7.91 -14.55 4.95
C PRO A 358 -6.47 -14.04 4.96
N HIS A 359 -5.69 -14.30 3.92
CA HIS A 359 -4.29 -13.85 3.82
C HIS A 359 -4.15 -12.33 3.74
N ARG A 360 -5.17 -11.59 3.28
CA ARG A 360 -5.19 -10.13 3.27
C ARG A 360 -5.27 -9.55 4.67
N ASN A 361 -6.07 -10.16 5.52
CA ASN A 361 -6.41 -9.67 6.85
C ASN A 361 -5.41 -10.08 7.93
N CYS A 362 -4.63 -11.15 7.72
CA CYS A 362 -3.70 -11.62 8.74
C CYS A 362 -2.44 -10.76 8.85
N ILE A 363 -1.94 -10.61 10.07
CA ILE A 363 -0.61 -10.03 10.36
C ILE A 363 0.48 -11.06 10.03
N ASN A 364 0.23 -12.31 10.36
CA ASN A 364 1.14 -13.41 10.07
C ASN A 364 0.90 -13.93 8.66
N LYS A 365 1.86 -13.69 7.77
CA LYS A 365 1.79 -13.97 6.32
C LYS A 365 2.86 -14.95 5.88
N VAL A 366 2.63 -15.59 4.73
CA VAL A 366 3.59 -16.52 4.15
C VAL A 366 3.99 -16.04 2.76
N TYR A 367 5.29 -15.85 2.58
CA TYR A 367 5.92 -15.64 1.29
C TYR A 367 6.55 -16.96 0.81
N VAL A 368 6.14 -17.43 -0.36
CA VAL A 368 6.67 -18.65 -0.96
C VAL A 368 7.77 -18.31 -1.95
N SER A 369 8.92 -18.95 -1.84
CA SER A 369 10.07 -18.70 -2.69
C SER A 369 10.67 -20.00 -3.24
N ARG A 370 11.31 -19.87 -4.41
CA ARG A 370 12.15 -20.89 -5.03
C ARG A 370 13.59 -20.42 -5.19
N ALA A 371 13.96 -19.33 -4.50
CA ALA A 371 15.31 -18.77 -4.55
C ALA A 371 16.35 -19.79 -4.08
N ILE A 372 17.52 -19.75 -4.72
CA ILE A 372 18.60 -20.72 -4.48
C ILE A 372 19.53 -20.26 -3.35
N GLU A 373 19.54 -18.95 -3.09
CA GLU A 373 20.54 -18.31 -2.24
C GLU A 373 19.92 -17.81 -0.94
N GLN A 374 20.69 -17.91 0.12
CA GLN A 374 20.51 -17.39 1.48
C GLN A 374 19.07 -17.30 1.99
N TYR A 375 18.74 -18.20 2.90
CA TYR A 375 17.51 -18.12 3.67
C TYR A 375 17.67 -17.06 4.77
N PRO A 376 16.67 -16.22 5.00
CA PRO A 376 16.65 -15.36 6.17
C PRO A 376 16.51 -16.20 7.45
N ASN A 377 16.95 -15.66 8.57
CA ASN A 377 16.78 -16.28 9.89
C ASN A 377 15.60 -15.64 10.63
N VAL A 378 15.17 -16.29 11.71
CA VAL A 378 14.14 -15.72 12.60
C VAL A 378 14.60 -14.36 13.14
N GLY A 379 13.70 -13.39 13.09
CA GLY A 379 13.93 -12.01 13.44
C GLY A 379 14.56 -11.14 12.35
N ASP A 380 15.02 -11.72 11.24
CA ASP A 380 15.51 -10.92 10.11
C ASP A 380 14.40 -10.08 9.48
N ILE A 381 14.79 -8.95 8.92
CA ILE A 381 13.87 -7.95 8.37
C ILE A 381 13.74 -8.13 6.87
N LEU A 382 12.50 -8.15 6.38
CA LEU A 382 12.18 -8.21 4.96
C LEU A 382 11.62 -6.86 4.50
N ILE A 383 12.23 -6.27 3.48
CA ILE A 383 11.69 -5.11 2.77
C ILE A 383 11.11 -5.58 1.46
N PHE A 384 9.79 -5.52 1.32
CA PHE A 384 9.12 -5.96 0.10
C PHE A 384 9.30 -4.94 -1.02
N TYR A 385 9.82 -5.44 -2.13
CA TYR A 385 10.09 -4.71 -3.36
C TYR A 385 9.12 -5.18 -4.44
N ARG A 386 8.08 -4.37 -4.67
CA ARG A 386 7.13 -4.61 -5.76
C ARG A 386 7.83 -4.37 -7.08
N THR A 387 7.89 -5.41 -7.92
CA THR A 387 8.52 -5.34 -9.23
C THR A 387 7.65 -4.57 -10.23
N GLY A 388 8.24 -4.07 -11.33
CA GLY A 388 7.47 -3.35 -12.35
C GLY A 388 8.30 -2.48 -13.29
N GLY A 389 9.63 -2.45 -13.16
CA GLY A 389 10.53 -1.63 -13.97
C GLY A 389 11.08 -0.41 -13.23
N TYR A 390 11.84 0.43 -13.93
CA TYR A 390 12.68 1.47 -13.35
C TYR A 390 11.94 2.46 -12.41
N TYR A 391 10.76 2.92 -12.80
CA TYR A 391 9.94 3.81 -11.99
C TYR A 391 8.80 3.10 -11.25
N LYS A 392 8.35 1.93 -11.76
CA LYS A 392 7.23 1.18 -11.21
C LYS A 392 7.59 0.27 -10.05
N SER A 393 8.86 -0.15 -10.00
CA SER A 393 9.34 -0.95 -8.89
C SER A 393 9.55 -0.08 -7.66
N VAL A 394 8.93 -0.44 -6.54
CA VAL A 394 8.94 0.34 -5.31
C VAL A 394 9.11 -0.55 -4.09
N ILE A 395 9.79 -0.05 -3.07
CA ILE A 395 9.72 -0.66 -1.74
C ILE A 395 8.50 -0.13 -0.99
N THR A 396 7.81 -1.01 -0.28
CA THR A 396 6.48 -0.71 0.26
C THR A 396 6.30 -1.07 1.72
N THR A 397 6.93 -2.13 2.19
CA THR A 397 6.55 -2.80 3.43
C THR A 397 7.74 -3.38 4.15
N ILE A 398 7.72 -3.34 5.48
CA ILE A 398 8.62 -4.08 6.34
C ILE A 398 7.87 -5.28 6.95
N GLY A 399 8.49 -6.46 6.84
CA GLY A 399 8.09 -7.66 7.56
C GLY A 399 9.21 -8.18 8.43
N GLU A 400 8.89 -8.94 9.47
CA GLU A 400 9.84 -9.60 10.34
C GLU A 400 9.67 -11.12 10.24
N VAL A 401 10.76 -11.83 9.96
CA VAL A 401 10.74 -13.29 9.79
C VAL A 401 10.42 -13.98 11.10
N GLN A 402 9.34 -14.75 11.12
CA GLN A 402 8.95 -15.57 12.26
C GLN A 402 9.46 -17.01 12.13
N GLU A 403 9.46 -17.55 10.92
CA GLU A 403 9.88 -18.92 10.65
C GLU A 403 10.27 -19.08 9.18
N VAL A 404 11.24 -19.92 8.91
CA VAL A 404 11.58 -20.39 7.55
C VAL A 404 11.43 -21.88 7.50
N LYS A 405 10.49 -22.38 6.71
CA LYS A 405 10.23 -23.83 6.57
C LYS A 405 10.64 -24.30 5.18
N CYS A 406 11.67 -25.18 5.15
CA CYS A 406 12.22 -25.77 3.92
C CYS A 406 11.95 -27.29 3.84
N ASP A 407 11.73 -27.93 4.97
CA ASP A 407 11.62 -29.38 5.17
C ASP A 407 10.15 -29.81 5.26
N PHE A 408 9.43 -29.67 4.17
CA PHE A 408 8.08 -30.20 4.06
C PHE A 408 8.12 -31.72 3.81
N HIS A 409 7.30 -32.45 4.54
CA HIS A 409 7.21 -33.89 4.40
C HIS A 409 6.71 -34.31 2.99
N ASP A 410 5.69 -33.64 2.52
CA ASP A 410 5.07 -33.88 1.19
C ASP A 410 4.35 -32.63 0.66
N GLU A 411 3.68 -32.78 -0.48
CA GLU A 411 2.91 -31.71 -1.14
C GLU A 411 1.79 -31.18 -0.25
N ASP A 412 1.09 -32.06 0.46
CA ASP A 412 -0.06 -31.68 1.28
C ASP A 412 0.37 -30.94 2.55
N ASP A 413 1.50 -31.28 3.17
CA ASP A 413 2.11 -30.53 4.28
C ASP A 413 2.47 -29.11 3.83
N PHE A 414 3.10 -28.98 2.65
CA PHE A 414 3.43 -27.68 2.07
C PHE A 414 2.17 -26.82 1.82
N ILE A 415 1.13 -27.41 1.24
CA ILE A 415 -0.12 -26.69 0.94
C ILE A 415 -0.82 -26.30 2.24
N LEU A 416 -0.92 -27.19 3.21
CA LEU A 416 -1.55 -26.93 4.50
C LEU A 416 -0.87 -25.78 5.24
N TYR A 417 0.47 -25.72 5.19
CA TYR A 417 1.26 -24.64 5.79
C TYR A 417 1.00 -23.28 5.11
N CYS A 418 0.96 -23.27 3.78
CA CYS A 418 0.76 -22.04 3.00
C CYS A 418 -0.70 -21.57 2.99
N ARG A 419 -1.65 -22.48 3.20
CA ARG A 419 -3.07 -22.22 3.11
C ARG A 419 -3.51 -21.07 4.04
N LYS A 420 -4.36 -20.17 3.54
CA LYS A 420 -4.91 -19.01 4.26
C LYS A 420 -3.90 -17.93 4.69
N LYS A 421 -2.61 -18.08 4.40
CA LYS A 421 -1.59 -17.09 4.74
C LYS A 421 -0.80 -16.61 3.52
N SER A 422 -0.83 -17.39 2.43
CA SER A 422 -0.19 -17.10 1.15
C SER A 422 -1.20 -16.60 0.14
N VAL A 423 -0.75 -15.83 -0.83
CA VAL A 423 -1.57 -15.32 -1.95
C VAL A 423 -1.85 -16.36 -3.01
N TYR A 424 -1.11 -17.46 -3.02
CA TYR A 424 -1.24 -18.47 -4.06
C TYR A 424 -2.45 -19.36 -3.86
N PRO A 425 -3.30 -19.54 -4.90
CA PRO A 425 -4.32 -20.57 -4.92
C PRO A 425 -3.69 -21.97 -4.72
N GLU A 426 -4.44 -22.89 -4.15
CA GLU A 426 -3.96 -24.26 -3.90
C GLU A 426 -3.39 -24.93 -5.16
N GLN A 427 -4.04 -24.75 -6.30
CA GLN A 427 -3.56 -25.29 -7.57
C GLN A 427 -2.17 -24.77 -7.94
N SER A 428 -1.93 -23.48 -7.79
CA SER A 428 -0.61 -22.87 -8.05
C SER A 428 0.47 -23.38 -7.11
N LEU A 429 0.13 -23.60 -5.83
CA LEU A 429 1.05 -24.21 -4.86
C LEU A 429 1.40 -25.65 -5.27
N ARG A 430 0.42 -26.46 -5.72
CA ARG A 430 0.65 -27.83 -6.23
C ARG A 430 1.56 -27.81 -7.47
N GLU A 431 1.33 -26.89 -8.40
CA GLU A 431 2.18 -26.72 -9.58
C GLU A 431 3.61 -26.33 -9.19
N MET A 432 3.79 -25.40 -8.25
CA MET A 432 5.10 -25.02 -7.73
C MET A 432 5.83 -26.22 -7.12
N TRP A 433 5.13 -27.06 -6.38
CA TRP A 433 5.71 -28.25 -5.75
C TRP A 433 6.14 -29.30 -6.76
N ARG A 434 5.29 -29.58 -7.78
CA ARG A 434 5.49 -30.64 -8.76
C ARG A 434 6.51 -30.30 -9.83
N HIS A 435 6.48 -29.07 -10.33
CA HIS A 435 7.26 -28.65 -11.48
C HIS A 435 8.60 -27.97 -11.14
N SER A 436 8.93 -27.83 -9.87
CA SER A 436 10.20 -27.22 -9.46
C SER A 436 11.29 -28.27 -9.32
N ILE A 437 12.47 -28.02 -9.93
CA ILE A 437 13.68 -28.83 -9.75
C ILE A 437 14.08 -28.87 -8.26
N ARG A 438 13.95 -27.72 -7.59
CA ARG A 438 14.08 -27.63 -6.13
C ARG A 438 12.73 -27.33 -5.52
N LYS A 439 12.41 -28.00 -4.43
CA LYS A 439 11.14 -27.76 -3.74
C LYS A 439 11.09 -26.32 -3.23
N PRO A 440 9.90 -25.69 -3.29
CA PRO A 440 9.71 -24.35 -2.74
C PRO A 440 9.87 -24.39 -1.21
N PHE A 441 10.28 -23.26 -0.65
CA PHE A 441 10.26 -23.03 0.78
C PHE A 441 9.32 -21.87 1.13
N ALA A 442 8.91 -21.82 2.38
CA ALA A 442 7.98 -20.83 2.89
C ALA A 442 8.67 -19.98 3.96
N VAL A 443 8.54 -18.66 3.82
CA VAL A 443 8.95 -17.71 4.85
C VAL A 443 7.69 -17.16 5.51
N ASN A 444 7.49 -17.52 6.76
CA ASN A 444 6.44 -16.98 7.60
C ASN A 444 6.95 -15.70 8.24
N PHE A 445 6.23 -14.60 8.09
CA PHE A 445 6.64 -13.29 8.58
C PHE A 445 5.48 -12.50 9.18
N LEU A 446 5.79 -11.62 10.11
CA LEU A 446 4.87 -10.64 10.66
C LEU A 446 4.90 -9.37 9.81
N TYR A 447 3.74 -8.92 9.35
CA TYR A 447 3.57 -7.69 8.61
C TYR A 447 3.66 -6.49 9.55
N ALA A 448 4.88 -5.97 9.75
CA ALA A 448 5.16 -4.98 10.78
C ALA A 448 4.74 -3.56 10.39
N TYR A 449 5.20 -3.07 9.23
CA TYR A 449 5.10 -1.65 8.92
C TYR A 449 4.95 -1.40 7.42
N SER A 450 4.05 -0.50 7.02
CA SER A 450 3.97 0.03 5.66
C SER A 450 4.69 1.36 5.59
N PHE A 451 5.59 1.53 4.64
CA PHE A 451 6.28 2.79 4.45
C PHE A 451 5.30 3.92 4.13
N PRO A 452 5.32 5.03 4.86
CA PRO A 452 4.48 6.19 4.57
C PRO A 452 4.87 6.85 3.25
N HIS A 453 6.16 6.82 2.92
CA HIS A 453 6.71 7.29 1.66
C HIS A 453 7.40 6.13 0.94
N ARG A 454 6.97 5.83 -0.28
CA ARG A 454 7.54 4.74 -1.07
C ARG A 454 8.61 5.30 -1.99
N ILE A 455 9.72 4.60 -2.08
CA ILE A 455 10.82 4.96 -2.97
C ILE A 455 10.98 3.91 -4.05
N ASN A 456 11.22 4.38 -5.27
CA ASN A 456 11.28 3.51 -6.45
C ASN A 456 12.71 3.01 -6.73
N MET A 457 12.86 2.20 -7.78
CA MET A 457 14.17 1.67 -8.18
C MET A 457 15.17 2.78 -8.48
N LYS A 458 14.75 3.88 -9.14
CA LYS A 458 15.62 5.03 -9.39
C LYS A 458 16.19 5.60 -8.09
N ASP A 459 15.31 5.86 -7.11
CA ASP A 459 15.74 6.34 -5.80
C ASP A 459 16.71 5.37 -5.12
N LEU A 460 16.44 4.05 -5.20
CA LEU A 460 17.33 3.04 -4.63
C LEU A 460 18.71 3.02 -5.28
N ILE A 461 18.79 3.33 -6.58
CA ILE A 461 20.07 3.49 -7.30
C ILE A 461 20.75 4.77 -6.86
N ASP A 462 20.06 5.90 -6.83
CA ASP A 462 20.60 7.19 -6.40
C ASP A 462 21.12 7.16 -4.96
N LEU A 463 20.52 6.33 -4.11
CA LEU A 463 20.92 6.08 -2.72
C LEU A 463 22.01 5.01 -2.58
N ASN A 464 22.54 4.47 -3.66
CA ASN A 464 23.54 3.39 -3.67
C ASN A 464 23.07 2.10 -2.93
N VAL A 465 21.77 1.88 -2.85
CA VAL A 465 21.20 0.60 -2.37
C VAL A 465 21.25 -0.45 -3.49
N LEU A 466 20.98 -0.02 -4.73
CA LEU A 466 21.16 -0.80 -5.95
C LEU A 466 22.28 -0.18 -6.80
N GLN A 467 23.07 -1.00 -7.49
CA GLN A 467 24.15 -0.54 -8.38
C GLN A 467 23.63 -0.10 -9.76
N GLY A 468 22.43 -0.48 -10.13
CA GLY A 468 21.81 -0.16 -11.42
C GLY A 468 20.59 -1.03 -11.68
N VAL A 469 19.97 -0.84 -12.84
CA VAL A 469 18.73 -1.55 -13.23
C VAL A 469 18.91 -3.08 -13.23
N ASN A 470 20.09 -3.56 -13.66
CA ASN A 470 20.39 -5.00 -13.71
C ASN A 470 20.59 -5.63 -12.32
N ASP A 471 20.73 -4.79 -11.30
CA ASP A 471 20.93 -5.20 -9.91
C ASP A 471 19.59 -5.30 -9.14
N ALA A 472 18.47 -5.27 -9.85
CA ALA A 472 17.14 -5.48 -9.26
C ALA A 472 17.07 -6.82 -8.51
N PRO A 473 16.48 -6.85 -7.31
CA PRO A 473 16.38 -8.07 -6.51
C PRO A 473 15.67 -9.20 -7.30
N ARG A 474 16.29 -10.38 -7.33
CA ARG A 474 15.70 -11.61 -7.93
C ARG A 474 15.39 -12.68 -6.88
N GLY A 475 15.82 -12.44 -5.64
CA GLY A 475 15.65 -13.28 -4.47
C GLY A 475 15.88 -12.44 -3.21
N PHE A 476 16.26 -13.06 -2.12
CA PHE A 476 16.58 -12.36 -0.86
C PHE A 476 17.92 -11.63 -0.99
N ARG A 477 17.85 -10.32 -1.21
CA ARG A 477 19.03 -9.48 -1.33
C ARG A 477 19.37 -8.86 0.01
N LEU A 478 20.48 -9.26 0.60
CA LEU A 478 21.02 -8.65 1.81
C LEU A 478 21.46 -7.20 1.54
N ILE A 479 21.11 -6.28 2.43
CA ILE A 479 21.58 -4.90 2.42
C ILE A 479 22.30 -4.58 3.73
N THR A 480 23.14 -3.53 3.71
CA THR A 480 23.85 -3.09 4.91
C THR A 480 22.92 -2.32 5.84
N LYS A 481 23.35 -2.11 7.08
CA LYS A 481 22.61 -1.31 8.06
C LYS A 481 22.52 0.16 7.65
N GLU A 482 23.60 0.69 7.09
CA GLU A 482 23.65 2.05 6.56
C GLU A 482 22.65 2.24 5.42
N GLN A 483 22.55 1.26 4.52
CA GLN A 483 21.54 1.27 3.45
C GLN A 483 20.12 1.22 4.02
N PHE A 484 19.89 0.44 5.06
CA PHE A 484 18.59 0.38 5.73
C PHE A 484 18.23 1.73 6.39
N GLU A 485 19.15 2.36 7.11
CA GLU A 485 18.95 3.70 7.71
C GLU A 485 18.63 4.77 6.66
N VAL A 486 19.33 4.73 5.52
CA VAL A 486 19.04 5.63 4.39
C VAL A 486 17.64 5.41 3.83
N ILE A 487 17.20 4.16 3.71
CA ILE A 487 15.83 3.80 3.31
C ILE A 487 14.82 4.39 4.30
N LEU A 488 14.99 4.14 5.60
CA LEU A 488 14.07 4.63 6.64
C LEU A 488 13.94 6.15 6.61
N LYS A 489 15.05 6.85 6.50
CA LYS A 489 15.07 8.31 6.40
C LYS A 489 14.36 8.81 5.14
N LYS A 490 14.65 8.21 3.98
CA LYS A 490 14.05 8.63 2.70
C LYS A 490 12.55 8.32 2.66
N THR A 491 12.12 7.21 3.26
CA THR A 491 10.72 6.83 3.38
C THR A 491 9.98 7.58 4.49
N ARG A 492 10.65 8.46 5.24
CA ARG A 492 10.10 9.21 6.38
C ARG A 492 9.41 8.30 7.40
N SER A 493 10.00 7.14 7.63
CA SER A 493 9.47 6.15 8.57
C SER A 493 9.52 6.68 9.99
N ASP A 494 8.51 6.34 10.77
CA ASP A 494 8.57 6.52 12.22
C ASP A 494 9.50 5.44 12.79
N GLU A 495 10.69 5.86 13.20
CA GLU A 495 11.71 4.92 13.69
C GLU A 495 11.43 4.41 15.12
N SER A 496 10.35 4.86 15.77
CA SER A 496 10.00 4.46 17.14
C SER A 496 9.70 2.97 17.29
N PHE A 497 9.37 2.27 16.19
CA PHE A 497 9.19 0.81 16.21
C PHE A 497 10.50 0.02 16.01
N ILE A 498 11.62 0.70 15.76
CA ILE A 498 12.94 0.06 15.57
C ILE A 498 13.73 0.22 16.86
N ILE A 499 14.17 -0.88 17.39
CA ILE A 499 14.94 -0.90 18.64
C ILE A 499 16.29 -1.63 18.48
N ASP A 500 17.19 -1.37 19.41
CA ASP A 500 18.56 -1.88 19.39
C ASP A 500 18.68 -3.38 19.77
#